data_a8931e69472610f6b6a84dc16dee2543
#
_entry.id   a8931e69472610f6b6a84dc16dee2543
#
_cell.length_a   1.000
_cell.length_b   1.000
_cell.length_c   1.000
_cell.angle_alpha   90.00
_cell.angle_beta   90.00
_cell.angle_gamma   90.00
#
_symmetry.space_group_name_H-M   'P 1'
#
loop_
_entity.id
_entity.type
_entity.pdbx_description
1 polymer ?
#
loop_
_entity_poly.entity_id
_entity_poly.type
_entity_poly.pdbx_seq_one_letter_code
_entity_poly.pdbx_strand_id
1 'polypeptide(L)'
;MWGKAQAPVVMGTPEAINVLLQVLLGKRAPLDPATAQPVGPMDGASFIGPLLVISCGMLVVLLALQALGAVIAGALGLRRSKKTKFAHTFSEMCYYVFSVLSLTRLFWDAGWFWPSGWHEVMFDGRVQQTAILRPYTAPAYLKMFYMVETSYYVSSFVLLLVRPKKKDFVEMAFHHVVTASLLLLSYTTGYMRIGAVVMYLHNIFDPFMLFAKCTHYAGIPVLPDVSFAICAGAFAVPRLYFYPSAIHYAWLGVCVGNKTCPGGVWDKTPVEFTLIGLLVALLPIHVFWFIMIVKVLVTALSSKGVQGDVRSDSEGEDESATRDPPDPAKKHT
;
A
#
# COMPACT_ATOMS: atom_id res chain seq x y z
N MET A 1 38.92 -22.75 -8.45
CA MET A 1 38.61 -22.88 -7.02
C MET A 1 37.40 -21.99 -6.74
N TRP A 2 36.25 -22.57 -6.58
CA TRP A 2 35.02 -21.86 -6.24
C TRP A 2 35.05 -21.65 -4.74
N GLY A 3 35.21 -20.38 -4.29
CA GLY A 3 35.07 -20.04 -2.90
C GLY A 3 33.69 -20.42 -2.38
N LYS A 4 33.65 -21.15 -1.27
CA LYS A 4 32.39 -21.47 -0.57
C LYS A 4 31.68 -20.16 -0.25
N ALA A 5 30.57 -19.88 -0.93
CA ALA A 5 29.67 -18.82 -0.55
C ALA A 5 29.22 -19.11 0.89
N GLN A 6 29.52 -18.20 1.81
CA GLN A 6 28.98 -18.28 3.17
C GLN A 6 27.47 -18.26 3.04
N ALA A 7 26.80 -19.25 3.63
CA ALA A 7 25.36 -19.29 3.72
C ALA A 7 24.87 -17.96 4.37
N PRO A 8 23.84 -17.32 3.82
CA PRO A 8 23.30 -16.11 4.42
C PRO A 8 22.91 -16.42 5.86
N VAL A 9 23.38 -15.60 6.81
CA VAL A 9 22.97 -15.68 8.21
C VAL A 9 21.45 -15.45 8.22
N VAL A 10 20.69 -16.52 8.37
CA VAL A 10 19.24 -16.46 8.53
C VAL A 10 18.99 -16.00 9.95
N MET A 11 18.79 -14.70 10.15
CA MET A 11 18.29 -14.20 11.43
C MET A 11 16.98 -14.91 11.76
N GLY A 12 16.84 -15.40 12.98
CA GLY A 12 15.57 -15.94 13.48
C GLY A 12 14.48 -14.87 13.43
N THR A 13 13.23 -15.30 13.24
CA THR A 13 12.07 -14.38 13.18
C THR A 13 12.03 -13.38 14.35
N PRO A 14 12.31 -13.77 15.63
CA PRO A 14 12.35 -12.84 16.77
C PRO A 14 13.44 -11.76 16.64
N GLU A 15 14.59 -12.11 16.12
CA GLU A 15 15.70 -11.16 15.92
C GLU A 15 15.37 -10.15 14.82
N ALA A 16 14.77 -10.60 13.72
CA ALA A 16 14.33 -9.73 12.63
C ALA A 16 13.24 -8.74 13.08
N ILE A 17 12.30 -9.18 13.91
CA ILE A 17 11.27 -8.32 14.51
C ILE A 17 11.93 -7.28 15.44
N ASN A 18 12.86 -7.71 16.30
CA ASN A 18 13.55 -6.81 17.22
C ASN A 18 14.34 -5.73 16.45
N VAL A 19 15.09 -6.12 15.41
CA VAL A 19 15.84 -5.18 14.57
C VAL A 19 14.88 -4.23 13.84
N LEU A 20 13.76 -4.73 13.29
CA LEU A 20 12.74 -3.89 12.69
C LEU A 20 12.20 -2.85 13.68
N LEU A 21 11.83 -3.27 14.89
CA LEU A 21 11.35 -2.37 15.94
C LEU A 21 12.40 -1.33 16.32
N GLN A 22 13.66 -1.72 16.46
CA GLN A 22 14.75 -0.78 16.76
C GLN A 22 14.94 0.27 15.68
N VAL A 23 14.81 -0.13 14.40
CA VAL A 23 14.89 0.79 13.26
C VAL A 23 13.71 1.75 13.27
N LEU A 24 12.51 1.25 13.49
CA LEU A 24 11.28 2.07 13.56
C LEU A 24 11.32 3.05 14.74
N LEU A 25 11.94 2.67 15.87
CA LEU A 25 12.10 3.50 17.06
C LEU A 25 13.29 4.49 17.00
N GLY A 26 13.96 4.63 15.87
CA GLY A 26 14.95 5.69 15.65
C GLY A 26 16.40 5.26 15.51
N LYS A 27 16.74 3.99 15.64
CA LYS A 27 18.09 3.51 15.33
C LYS A 27 18.27 3.44 13.80
N ARG A 28 19.43 3.93 13.31
CA ARG A 28 19.74 3.85 11.87
C ARG A 28 19.83 2.38 11.46
N ALA A 29 19.10 2.00 10.42
CA ALA A 29 19.34 0.72 9.76
C ALA A 29 20.73 0.77 9.10
N PRO A 30 21.55 -0.27 9.25
CA PRO A 30 22.75 -0.41 8.45
C PRO A 30 22.33 -0.85 7.04
N LEU A 31 21.85 0.09 6.24
CA LEU A 31 21.63 -0.08 4.80
C LEU A 31 22.98 0.20 4.13
N ASP A 32 23.81 -0.81 4.00
CA ASP A 32 24.96 -0.74 3.10
C ASP A 32 24.51 -1.14 1.67
N PRO A 33 24.39 -0.18 0.75
CA PRO A 33 24.03 -0.44 -0.63
C PRO A 33 25.09 -1.27 -1.38
N ALA A 34 26.33 -1.31 -0.85
CA ALA A 34 27.47 -1.98 -1.51
C ALA A 34 27.49 -3.49 -1.30
N THR A 35 26.82 -4.01 -0.29
CA THR A 35 26.81 -5.45 0.02
C THR A 35 25.69 -6.25 -0.67
N ALA A 36 25.07 -5.71 -1.70
CA ALA A 36 24.07 -6.42 -2.49
C ALA A 36 24.68 -7.67 -3.16
N GLN A 37 24.49 -8.83 -2.54
CA GLN A 37 24.86 -10.10 -3.12
C GLN A 37 23.84 -10.53 -4.18
N PRO A 38 24.24 -11.26 -5.24
CA PRO A 38 23.31 -11.81 -6.22
C PRO A 38 22.25 -12.66 -5.51
N VAL A 39 21.00 -12.42 -5.84
CA VAL A 39 19.88 -13.18 -5.24
C VAL A 39 19.87 -14.57 -5.84
N GLY A 40 20.15 -15.58 -5.04
CA GLY A 40 19.79 -16.96 -5.36
C GLY A 40 18.26 -17.14 -5.29
N PRO A 41 17.70 -18.13 -6.00
CA PRO A 41 16.27 -18.42 -5.91
C PRO A 41 15.89 -18.65 -4.45
N MET A 42 14.93 -17.88 -3.96
CA MET A 42 14.39 -18.08 -2.61
C MET A 42 13.48 -19.31 -2.61
N ASP A 43 13.68 -20.18 -1.64
CA ASP A 43 12.81 -21.33 -1.43
C ASP A 43 11.40 -20.84 -1.06
N GLY A 44 10.45 -21.06 -1.98
CA GLY A 44 9.05 -20.63 -1.79
C GLY A 44 8.40 -21.27 -0.57
N ALA A 45 8.84 -22.48 -0.16
CA ALA A 45 8.32 -23.16 1.03
C ALA A 45 8.67 -22.41 2.32
N SER A 46 9.84 -21.77 2.38
CA SER A 46 10.27 -20.96 3.53
C SER A 46 9.51 -19.64 3.66
N PHE A 47 8.80 -19.21 2.61
CA PHE A 47 8.03 -17.95 2.59
C PHE A 47 6.56 -18.15 2.98
N ILE A 48 5.90 -19.21 2.48
CA ILE A 48 4.45 -19.39 2.63
C ILE A 48 4.04 -19.59 4.10
N GLY A 49 4.77 -20.42 4.84
CA GLY A 49 4.46 -20.67 6.26
C GLY A 49 4.47 -19.40 7.11
N PRO A 50 5.58 -18.64 7.16
CA PRO A 50 5.62 -17.35 7.84
C PRO A 50 4.58 -16.35 7.34
N LEU A 51 4.32 -16.28 6.03
CA LEU A 51 3.30 -15.39 5.47
C LEU A 51 1.90 -15.70 6.02
N LEU A 52 1.51 -16.96 6.10
CA LEU A 52 0.22 -17.36 6.65
C LEU A 52 0.09 -16.98 8.12
N VAL A 53 1.13 -17.24 8.92
CA VAL A 53 1.14 -16.88 10.36
C VAL A 53 1.04 -15.38 10.55
N ILE A 54 1.82 -14.60 9.79
CA ILE A 54 1.79 -13.13 9.87
C ILE A 54 0.45 -12.59 9.36
N SER A 55 -0.16 -13.20 8.32
CA SER A 55 -1.48 -12.79 7.83
C SER A 55 -2.58 -13.04 8.86
N CYS A 56 -2.55 -14.18 9.56
CA CYS A 56 -3.48 -14.42 10.69
C CYS A 56 -3.27 -13.40 11.82
N GLY A 57 -2.02 -13.11 12.18
CA GLY A 57 -1.70 -12.08 13.16
C GLY A 57 -2.16 -10.68 12.72
N MET A 58 -1.97 -10.33 11.45
CA MET A 58 -2.44 -9.07 10.86
C MET A 58 -3.97 -8.95 10.95
N LEU A 59 -4.69 -10.02 10.64
CA LEU A 59 -6.15 -10.03 10.77
C LEU A 59 -6.59 -9.75 12.20
N VAL A 60 -5.93 -10.37 13.19
CA VAL A 60 -6.20 -10.11 14.62
C VAL A 60 -5.93 -8.65 14.97
N VAL A 61 -4.81 -8.08 14.51
CA VAL A 61 -4.47 -6.66 14.73
C VAL A 61 -5.52 -5.74 14.12
N LEU A 62 -5.95 -6.00 12.88
CA LEU A 62 -6.98 -5.20 12.22
C LEU A 62 -8.32 -5.27 12.97
N LEU A 63 -8.72 -6.44 13.44
CA LEU A 63 -9.94 -6.61 14.25
C LEU A 63 -9.83 -5.87 15.60
N ALA A 64 -8.67 -5.92 16.26
CA ALA A 64 -8.43 -5.18 17.51
C ALA A 64 -8.50 -3.66 17.28
N LEU A 65 -7.90 -3.15 16.21
CA LEU A 65 -8.01 -1.74 15.82
C LEU A 65 -9.44 -1.33 15.46
N GLN A 66 -10.23 -2.22 14.85
CA GLN A 66 -11.66 -1.99 14.61
C GLN A 66 -12.43 -1.91 15.93
N ALA A 67 -12.14 -2.80 16.88
CA ALA A 67 -12.75 -2.74 18.20
C ALA A 67 -12.44 -1.42 18.92
N LEU A 68 -11.17 -0.98 18.87
CA LEU A 68 -10.76 0.34 19.39
C LEU A 68 -11.50 1.48 18.69
N GLY A 69 -11.57 1.47 17.36
CA GLY A 69 -12.32 2.44 16.58
C GLY A 69 -13.81 2.48 16.94
N ALA A 70 -14.40 1.31 17.24
CA ALA A 70 -15.78 1.22 17.71
C ALA A 70 -15.99 1.82 19.11
N VAL A 71 -15.01 1.70 20.01
CA VAL A 71 -15.02 2.37 21.32
C VAL A 71 -14.96 3.88 21.15
N ILE A 72 -14.03 4.37 20.34
CA ILE A 72 -13.88 5.81 20.02
C ILE A 72 -15.17 6.35 19.41
N ALA A 73 -15.76 5.66 18.42
CA ALA A 73 -17.02 6.04 17.79
C ALA A 73 -18.18 6.08 18.80
N GLY A 74 -18.17 5.17 19.79
CA GLY A 74 -19.12 5.16 20.88
C GLY A 74 -18.96 6.39 21.79
N ALA A 75 -17.72 6.74 22.15
CA ALA A 75 -17.42 7.93 22.94
C ALA A 75 -17.81 9.25 22.22
N LEU A 76 -17.71 9.25 20.88
CA LEU A 76 -18.15 10.36 20.04
C LEU A 76 -19.67 10.40 19.83
N GLY A 77 -20.45 9.45 20.39
CA GLY A 77 -21.91 9.42 20.26
C GLY A 77 -22.41 9.07 18.85
N LEU A 78 -21.61 8.40 18.03
CA LEU A 78 -22.00 8.10 16.66
C LEU A 78 -23.13 7.06 16.59
N ARG A 79 -24.10 7.28 15.68
CA ARG A 79 -25.17 6.31 15.39
C ARG A 79 -24.59 4.96 14.95
N ARG A 80 -25.29 3.86 15.19
CA ARG A 80 -24.81 2.48 14.95
C ARG A 80 -24.27 2.26 13.55
N SER A 81 -24.93 2.76 12.50
CA SER A 81 -24.49 2.64 11.11
C SER A 81 -23.15 3.37 10.86
N LYS A 82 -23.01 4.61 11.33
CA LYS A 82 -21.76 5.40 11.24
C LYS A 82 -20.65 4.82 12.11
N LYS A 83 -20.98 4.26 13.28
CA LYS A 83 -20.03 3.61 14.19
C LYS A 83 -19.24 2.48 13.50
N THR A 84 -19.93 1.59 12.79
CA THR A 84 -19.28 0.48 12.08
C THR A 84 -18.39 0.99 10.94
N LYS A 85 -18.89 1.94 10.13
CA LYS A 85 -18.10 2.56 9.04
C LYS A 85 -16.85 3.26 9.59
N PHE A 86 -16.97 4.03 10.66
CA PHE A 86 -15.86 4.69 11.34
C PHE A 86 -14.83 3.68 11.84
N ALA A 87 -15.25 2.61 12.53
CA ALA A 87 -14.36 1.62 13.09
C ALA A 87 -13.50 0.90 12.01
N HIS A 88 -14.12 0.53 10.89
CA HIS A 88 -13.39 -0.05 9.76
C HIS A 88 -12.39 0.94 9.15
N THR A 89 -12.83 2.16 8.88
CA THR A 89 -11.98 3.21 8.30
C THR A 89 -10.82 3.57 9.23
N PHE A 90 -11.07 3.63 10.54
CA PHE A 90 -10.05 3.90 11.55
C PHE A 90 -8.95 2.82 11.57
N SER A 91 -9.32 1.54 11.51
CA SER A 91 -8.33 0.46 11.51
C SER A 91 -7.44 0.50 10.27
N GLU A 92 -8.01 0.76 9.10
CA GLU A 92 -7.27 0.91 7.84
C GLU A 92 -6.36 2.14 7.89
N MET A 93 -6.85 3.27 8.42
CA MET A 93 -6.06 4.49 8.60
C MET A 93 -4.82 4.25 9.47
N CYS A 94 -4.99 3.58 10.62
CA CYS A 94 -3.87 3.25 11.50
C CYS A 94 -2.81 2.41 10.78
N TYR A 95 -3.23 1.43 9.99
CA TYR A 95 -2.31 0.61 9.21
C TYR A 95 -1.54 1.43 8.17
N TYR A 96 -2.21 2.24 7.36
CA TYR A 96 -1.55 3.02 6.32
C TYR A 96 -0.63 4.11 6.90
N VAL A 97 -0.99 4.73 8.03
CA VAL A 97 -0.08 5.62 8.76
C VAL A 97 1.18 4.86 9.19
N PHE A 98 1.01 3.67 9.79
CA PHE A 98 2.14 2.82 10.16
C PHE A 98 3.01 2.47 8.95
N SER A 99 2.42 2.04 7.84
CA SER A 99 3.14 1.66 6.62
C SER A 99 3.94 2.83 6.03
N VAL A 100 3.31 4.00 5.85
CA VAL A 100 3.99 5.18 5.30
C VAL A 100 5.14 5.63 6.18
N LEU A 101 4.92 5.74 7.49
CA LEU A 101 5.98 6.13 8.43
C LEU A 101 7.13 5.11 8.44
N SER A 102 6.81 3.82 8.39
CA SER A 102 7.80 2.75 8.36
C SER A 102 8.63 2.78 7.09
N LEU A 103 8.01 2.88 5.91
CA LEU A 103 8.72 2.99 4.63
C LEU A 103 9.59 4.24 4.57
N THR A 104 9.06 5.38 5.00
CA THR A 104 9.84 6.62 5.09
C THR A 104 11.05 6.42 5.99
N ARG A 105 10.86 5.84 7.20
CA ARG A 105 11.94 5.66 8.17
C ARG A 105 12.99 4.65 7.70
N LEU A 106 12.57 3.56 7.08
CA LEU A 106 13.47 2.51 6.58
C LEU A 106 14.32 2.97 5.41
N PHE A 107 13.78 3.83 4.53
CA PHE A 107 14.43 4.21 3.28
C PHE A 107 14.78 5.69 3.19
N TRP A 108 14.72 6.46 4.29
CA TRP A 108 15.02 7.90 4.28
C TRP A 108 16.37 8.23 3.64
N ASP A 109 17.39 7.48 4.02
CA ASP A 109 18.77 7.70 3.55
C ASP A 109 19.09 6.90 2.26
N ALA A 110 18.11 6.19 1.68
CA ALA A 110 18.32 5.39 0.48
C ALA A 110 18.07 6.22 -0.78
N GLY A 111 19.14 6.69 -1.44
CA GLY A 111 19.04 7.55 -2.63
C GLY A 111 18.11 6.97 -3.71
N TRP A 112 18.15 5.66 -3.94
CA TRP A 112 17.30 4.97 -4.93
C TRP A 112 15.79 4.99 -4.59
N PHE A 113 15.40 5.29 -3.36
CA PHE A 113 14.00 5.33 -2.95
C PHE A 113 13.29 6.59 -3.44
N TRP A 114 14.01 7.69 -3.53
CA TRP A 114 13.48 8.98 -3.94
C TRP A 114 13.56 9.18 -5.46
N PRO A 115 12.63 9.94 -6.05
CA PRO A 115 12.59 10.15 -7.52
C PRO A 115 13.90 10.62 -8.13
N SER A 116 14.69 11.38 -7.41
CA SER A 116 16.00 11.87 -7.85
C SER A 116 17.03 10.77 -8.12
N GLY A 117 16.90 9.62 -7.47
CA GLY A 117 17.81 8.49 -7.63
C GLY A 117 17.35 7.40 -8.60
N TRP A 118 16.13 7.49 -9.12
CA TRP A 118 15.60 6.41 -9.97
C TRP A 118 16.34 6.23 -11.29
N HIS A 119 16.88 7.33 -11.83
CA HIS A 119 17.61 7.35 -13.11
C HIS A 119 19.08 6.95 -12.98
N GLU A 120 19.60 6.80 -11.75
CA GLU A 120 20.98 6.40 -11.55
C GLU A 120 21.25 5.03 -12.14
N VAL A 121 22.26 4.94 -13.00
CA VAL A 121 22.67 3.70 -13.65
C VAL A 121 23.78 3.08 -12.82
N MET A 122 23.54 1.87 -12.32
CA MET A 122 24.53 1.11 -11.56
C MET A 122 25.13 0.00 -12.43
N PHE A 123 26.45 -0.14 -12.40
CA PHE A 123 27.17 -1.20 -13.08
C PHE A 123 27.57 -2.30 -12.10
N ASP A 124 27.23 -3.52 -12.42
CA ASP A 124 27.72 -4.73 -11.74
C ASP A 124 28.51 -5.57 -12.75
N GLY A 125 29.65 -5.07 -13.23
CA GLY A 125 30.57 -5.76 -14.13
C GLY A 125 30.01 -6.46 -15.37
N ARG A 126 28.77 -6.96 -15.30
CA ARG A 126 28.06 -7.69 -16.36
C ARG A 126 26.70 -7.13 -16.73
N VAL A 127 26.09 -6.35 -15.84
CA VAL A 127 24.69 -5.88 -15.97
C VAL A 127 24.61 -4.40 -15.68
N GLN A 128 24.01 -3.66 -16.61
CA GLN A 128 23.65 -2.26 -16.41
C GLN A 128 22.19 -2.19 -16.03
N GLN A 129 21.89 -1.67 -14.84
CA GLN A 129 20.51 -1.57 -14.32
C GLN A 129 20.27 -0.18 -13.73
N THR A 130 19.05 0.31 -13.79
CA THR A 130 18.68 1.47 -12.97
C THR A 130 18.64 1.10 -11.50
N ALA A 131 18.95 2.05 -10.64
CA ALA A 131 18.99 1.82 -9.20
C ALA A 131 17.67 1.27 -8.65
N ILE A 132 16.54 1.69 -9.22
CA ILE A 132 15.20 1.26 -8.82
C ILE A 132 14.90 -0.20 -9.18
N LEU A 133 15.44 -0.70 -10.32
CA LEU A 133 15.15 -2.07 -10.78
C LEU A 133 16.21 -3.09 -10.35
N ARG A 134 17.32 -2.67 -9.77
CA ARG A 134 18.39 -3.61 -9.39
C ARG A 134 17.91 -4.61 -8.34
N PRO A 135 18.00 -5.94 -8.60
CA PRO A 135 17.75 -6.95 -7.58
C PRO A 135 18.77 -6.81 -6.45
N TYR A 136 18.35 -7.02 -5.22
CA TYR A 136 19.27 -7.05 -4.09
C TYR A 136 18.78 -7.97 -2.97
N THR A 137 19.70 -8.52 -2.22
CA THR A 137 19.38 -9.30 -1.03
C THR A 137 19.10 -8.36 0.12
N ALA A 138 17.82 -8.20 0.45
CA ALA A 138 17.42 -7.34 1.57
C ALA A 138 17.80 -7.95 2.92
N PRO A 139 18.15 -7.14 3.93
CA PRO A 139 18.30 -7.58 5.31
C PRO A 139 17.01 -8.24 5.84
N ALA A 140 17.16 -9.13 6.83
CA ALA A 140 16.02 -9.91 7.37
C ALA A 140 14.87 -9.03 7.87
N TYR A 141 15.15 -7.89 8.54
CA TYR A 141 14.13 -6.97 9.02
C TYR A 141 13.34 -6.31 7.88
N LEU A 142 13.99 -6.06 6.74
CA LEU A 142 13.34 -5.48 5.56
C LEU A 142 12.45 -6.51 4.88
N LYS A 143 12.91 -7.75 4.80
CA LYS A 143 12.09 -8.89 4.35
C LYS A 143 10.88 -9.08 5.24
N MET A 144 11.05 -8.97 6.58
CA MET A 144 9.95 -9.07 7.53
C MET A 144 8.92 -7.94 7.31
N PHE A 145 9.36 -6.70 7.13
CA PHE A 145 8.47 -5.58 6.84
C PHE A 145 7.69 -5.83 5.53
N TYR A 146 8.38 -6.31 4.49
CA TYR A 146 7.74 -6.65 3.21
C TYR A 146 6.68 -7.76 3.36
N MET A 147 6.94 -8.74 4.24
CA MET A 147 5.96 -9.78 4.57
C MET A 147 4.76 -9.21 5.34
N VAL A 148 4.97 -8.23 6.23
CA VAL A 148 3.89 -7.52 6.93
C VAL A 148 2.99 -6.80 5.93
N GLU A 149 3.56 -6.08 4.96
CA GLU A 149 2.81 -5.43 3.87
C GLU A 149 2.02 -6.45 3.04
N THR A 150 2.67 -7.54 2.61
CA THR A 150 1.99 -8.60 1.85
C THR A 150 0.83 -9.21 2.65
N SER A 151 1.06 -9.44 3.94
CA SER A 151 0.05 -9.99 4.86
C SER A 151 -1.16 -9.06 5.02
N TYR A 152 -0.94 -7.75 5.04
CA TYR A 152 -2.03 -6.78 5.04
C TYR A 152 -2.88 -6.86 3.76
N TYR A 153 -2.25 -6.89 2.59
CA TYR A 153 -2.97 -7.00 1.32
C TYR A 153 -3.76 -8.31 1.20
N VAL A 154 -3.18 -9.43 1.66
CA VAL A 154 -3.87 -10.72 1.72
C VAL A 154 -5.07 -10.65 2.67
N SER A 155 -4.88 -10.12 3.90
CA SER A 155 -5.94 -9.98 4.89
C SER A 155 -7.05 -9.03 4.41
N SER A 156 -6.68 -7.91 3.79
CA SER A 156 -7.62 -6.95 3.21
C SER A 156 -8.41 -7.54 2.05
N PHE A 157 -7.79 -8.40 1.23
CA PHE A 157 -8.49 -9.12 0.17
C PHE A 157 -9.54 -10.08 0.74
N VAL A 158 -9.19 -10.85 1.78
CA VAL A 158 -10.16 -11.72 2.47
C VAL A 158 -11.32 -10.89 3.02
N LEU A 159 -11.04 -9.76 3.67
CA LEU A 159 -12.08 -8.86 4.19
C LEU A 159 -12.94 -8.26 3.06
N LEU A 160 -12.36 -7.95 1.90
CA LEU A 160 -13.08 -7.45 0.73
C LEU A 160 -14.11 -8.48 0.22
N LEU A 161 -13.77 -9.77 0.26
CA LEU A 161 -14.67 -10.85 -0.20
C LEU A 161 -15.85 -11.09 0.78
N VAL A 162 -15.64 -10.83 2.07
CA VAL A 162 -16.65 -11.08 3.13
C VAL A 162 -17.56 -9.87 3.36
N ARG A 163 -17.05 -8.65 3.14
CA ARG A 163 -17.81 -7.41 3.36
C ARG A 163 -18.85 -7.17 2.24
N PRO A 164 -19.90 -6.35 2.50
CA PRO A 164 -20.82 -5.90 1.46
C PRO A 164 -20.09 -5.30 0.25
N LYS A 165 -20.48 -5.74 -0.94
CA LYS A 165 -19.84 -5.31 -2.19
C LYS A 165 -20.18 -3.84 -2.49
N LYS A 166 -19.17 -3.05 -2.79
CA LYS A 166 -19.31 -1.66 -3.28
C LYS A 166 -19.33 -1.65 -4.81
N LYS A 167 -19.64 -0.49 -5.42
CA LYS A 167 -19.71 -0.30 -6.88
C LYS A 167 -18.38 -0.60 -7.58
N ASP A 168 -17.25 -0.37 -6.90
CA ASP A 168 -15.89 -0.61 -7.40
C ASP A 168 -15.31 -1.95 -6.92
N PHE A 169 -16.17 -2.93 -6.59
CA PHE A 169 -15.72 -4.23 -6.08
C PHE A 169 -14.80 -4.97 -7.04
N VAL A 170 -15.10 -4.97 -8.33
CA VAL A 170 -14.32 -5.70 -9.35
C VAL A 170 -12.95 -5.07 -9.51
N GLU A 171 -12.87 -3.75 -9.59
CA GLU A 171 -11.64 -2.98 -9.69
C GLU A 171 -10.77 -3.18 -8.45
N MET A 172 -11.38 -3.16 -7.26
CA MET A 172 -10.69 -3.44 -6.00
C MET A 172 -10.18 -4.88 -5.93
N ALA A 173 -10.98 -5.87 -6.33
CA ALA A 173 -10.57 -7.27 -6.34
C ALA A 173 -9.40 -7.50 -7.31
N PHE A 174 -9.48 -6.95 -8.51
CA PHE A 174 -8.40 -6.99 -9.49
C PHE A 174 -7.13 -6.31 -8.94
N HIS A 175 -7.26 -5.12 -8.37
CA HIS A 175 -6.15 -4.40 -7.73
C HIS A 175 -5.48 -5.27 -6.66
N HIS A 176 -6.22 -5.89 -5.75
CA HIS A 176 -5.65 -6.74 -4.70
C HIS A 176 -4.91 -7.95 -5.25
N VAL A 177 -5.47 -8.62 -6.28
CA VAL A 177 -4.80 -9.76 -6.93
C VAL A 177 -3.50 -9.32 -7.59
N VAL A 178 -3.52 -8.24 -8.37
CA VAL A 178 -2.31 -7.73 -9.03
C VAL A 178 -1.27 -7.28 -8.02
N THR A 179 -1.69 -6.56 -6.97
CA THR A 179 -0.77 -6.07 -5.93
C THR A 179 -0.16 -7.21 -5.13
N ALA A 180 -0.94 -8.22 -4.72
CA ALA A 180 -0.41 -9.39 -4.04
C ALA A 180 0.57 -10.17 -4.94
N SER A 181 0.28 -10.31 -6.23
CA SER A 181 1.18 -10.94 -7.21
C SER A 181 2.49 -10.16 -7.37
N LEU A 182 2.41 -8.82 -7.45
CA LEU A 182 3.60 -7.95 -7.50
C LEU A 182 4.46 -8.09 -6.24
N LEU A 183 3.84 -8.05 -5.06
CA LEU A 183 4.54 -8.19 -3.78
C LEU A 183 5.23 -9.57 -3.68
N LEU A 184 4.52 -10.64 -4.00
CA LEU A 184 5.05 -12.00 -3.97
C LEU A 184 6.19 -12.16 -4.97
N LEU A 185 5.98 -11.75 -6.22
CA LEU A 185 6.97 -11.90 -7.29
C LEU A 185 8.22 -11.05 -7.03
N SER A 186 8.06 -9.78 -6.65
CA SER A 186 9.19 -8.90 -6.35
C SER A 186 9.98 -9.36 -5.12
N TYR A 187 9.31 -9.94 -4.11
CA TYR A 187 9.97 -10.55 -2.96
C TYR A 187 10.82 -11.76 -3.35
N THR A 188 10.22 -12.72 -4.07
CA THR A 188 10.89 -13.99 -4.42
C THR A 188 12.01 -13.83 -5.43
N THR A 189 11.93 -12.82 -6.28
CA THR A 189 12.93 -12.54 -7.33
C THR A 189 13.93 -11.44 -6.95
N GLY A 190 13.78 -10.83 -5.77
CA GLY A 190 14.70 -9.81 -5.25
C GLY A 190 14.49 -8.40 -5.77
N TYR A 191 13.44 -8.13 -6.55
CA TYR A 191 13.11 -6.78 -7.03
C TYR A 191 12.38 -5.94 -5.94
N MET A 192 12.87 -6.01 -4.71
CA MET A 192 12.23 -5.37 -3.56
C MET A 192 12.34 -3.85 -3.57
N ARG A 193 13.31 -3.26 -4.29
CA ARG A 193 13.45 -1.80 -4.39
C ARG A 193 12.25 -1.17 -5.07
N ILE A 194 11.95 -1.62 -6.29
CA ILE A 194 10.79 -1.11 -7.01
C ILE A 194 9.50 -1.41 -6.26
N GLY A 195 9.40 -2.58 -5.64
CA GLY A 195 8.24 -2.91 -4.80
C GLY A 195 8.08 -1.95 -3.62
N ALA A 196 9.15 -1.58 -2.92
CA ALA A 196 9.11 -0.60 -1.82
C ALA A 196 8.68 0.80 -2.30
N VAL A 197 9.21 1.26 -3.44
CA VAL A 197 8.80 2.53 -4.04
C VAL A 197 7.31 2.50 -4.41
N VAL A 198 6.87 1.43 -5.06
CA VAL A 198 5.47 1.27 -5.47
C VAL A 198 4.54 1.23 -4.26
N MET A 199 4.88 0.47 -3.21
CA MET A 199 4.10 0.46 -1.96
C MET A 199 3.98 1.88 -1.37
N TYR A 200 5.08 2.62 -1.30
CA TYR A 200 5.06 3.99 -0.78
C TYR A 200 4.17 4.91 -1.60
N LEU A 201 4.30 4.90 -2.92
CA LEU A 201 3.49 5.72 -3.83
C LEU A 201 1.99 5.41 -3.76
N HIS A 202 1.65 4.16 -3.42
CA HIS A 202 0.26 3.76 -3.21
C HIS A 202 -0.23 4.16 -1.81
N ASN A 203 0.54 3.85 -0.78
CA ASN A 203 0.09 3.98 0.59
C ASN A 203 0.06 5.43 1.10
N ILE A 204 0.85 6.35 0.51
CA ILE A 204 0.94 7.75 0.98
C ILE A 204 -0.38 8.53 0.86
N PHE A 205 -1.25 8.15 -0.07
CA PHE A 205 -2.56 8.77 -0.25
C PHE A 205 -3.58 8.33 0.81
N ASP A 206 -3.54 7.04 1.20
CA ASP A 206 -4.62 6.41 1.97
C ASP A 206 -4.84 7.02 3.35
N PRO A 207 -3.81 7.45 4.14
CA PRO A 207 -4.03 8.16 5.40
C PRO A 207 -4.91 9.39 5.26
N PHE A 208 -4.70 10.21 4.22
CA PHE A 208 -5.48 11.44 4.01
C PHE A 208 -6.93 11.14 3.65
N MET A 209 -7.16 10.17 2.75
CA MET A 209 -8.51 9.74 2.39
C MET A 209 -9.27 9.16 3.58
N LEU A 210 -8.62 8.28 4.33
CA LEU A 210 -9.26 7.62 5.47
C LEU A 210 -9.49 8.59 6.63
N PHE A 211 -8.61 9.57 6.83
CA PHE A 211 -8.81 10.65 7.78
C PHE A 211 -10.03 11.51 7.37
N ALA A 212 -10.14 11.90 6.10
CA ALA A 212 -11.31 12.63 5.59
C ALA A 212 -12.63 11.87 5.85
N LYS A 213 -12.62 10.54 5.64
CA LYS A 213 -13.79 9.69 5.95
C LYS A 213 -14.10 9.62 7.44
N CYS A 214 -13.08 9.43 8.29
CA CYS A 214 -13.26 9.39 9.75
C CYS A 214 -13.88 10.70 10.26
N THR A 215 -13.39 11.86 9.82
CA THR A 215 -13.90 13.17 10.21
C THR A 215 -15.32 13.43 9.68
N HIS A 216 -15.60 12.95 8.46
CA HIS A 216 -16.97 13.00 7.91
C HIS A 216 -17.96 12.16 8.75
N TYR A 217 -17.59 10.90 9.10
CA TYR A 217 -18.45 10.06 9.94
C TYR A 217 -18.64 10.64 11.35
N ALA A 218 -17.60 11.29 11.88
CA ALA A 218 -17.67 12.00 13.17
C ALA A 218 -18.52 13.28 13.11
N GLY A 219 -18.94 13.73 11.93
CA GLY A 219 -19.75 14.93 11.76
C GLY A 219 -19.00 16.23 12.03
N ILE A 220 -17.67 16.23 11.89
CA ILE A 220 -16.84 17.44 12.06
C ILE A 220 -17.00 18.31 10.80
N PRO A 221 -17.46 19.57 10.92
CA PRO A 221 -17.64 20.43 9.75
C PRO A 221 -16.30 20.88 9.16
N VAL A 222 -16.27 21.22 7.86
CA VAL A 222 -15.14 21.79 7.11
C VAL A 222 -13.92 20.86 6.97
N LEU A 223 -13.54 20.14 8.03
CA LEU A 223 -12.34 19.31 8.05
C LEU A 223 -12.35 18.19 6.99
N PRO A 224 -13.48 17.50 6.71
CA PRO A 224 -13.56 16.55 5.61
C PRO A 224 -13.28 17.16 4.24
N ASP A 225 -13.79 18.38 3.99
CA ASP A 225 -13.64 19.07 2.70
C ASP A 225 -12.18 19.45 2.44
N VAL A 226 -11.52 20.03 3.44
CA VAL A 226 -10.09 20.38 3.36
C VAL A 226 -9.24 19.13 3.21
N SER A 227 -9.50 18.10 4.02
CA SER A 227 -8.77 16.81 3.95
C SER A 227 -8.96 16.14 2.60
N PHE A 228 -10.16 16.24 2.01
CA PHE A 228 -10.45 15.67 0.71
C PHE A 228 -9.77 16.44 -0.44
N ALA A 229 -9.65 17.75 -0.35
CA ALA A 229 -8.88 18.55 -1.31
C ALA A 229 -7.38 18.19 -1.30
N ILE A 230 -6.79 18.03 -0.09
CA ILE A 230 -5.42 17.55 0.08
C ILE A 230 -5.28 16.12 -0.49
N CYS A 231 -6.27 15.28 -0.25
CA CYS A 231 -6.35 13.91 -0.73
C CYS A 231 -6.28 13.84 -2.27
N ALA A 232 -6.97 14.71 -3.00
CA ALA A 232 -6.92 14.72 -4.45
C ALA A 232 -5.49 14.97 -4.99
N GLY A 233 -4.75 15.91 -4.39
CA GLY A 233 -3.35 16.16 -4.71
C GLY A 233 -2.43 14.99 -4.31
N ALA A 234 -2.62 14.45 -3.11
CA ALA A 234 -1.89 13.29 -2.59
C ALA A 234 -2.15 12.00 -3.39
N PHE A 235 -3.25 11.93 -4.16
CA PHE A 235 -3.48 10.87 -5.14
C PHE A 235 -2.80 11.16 -6.47
N ALA A 236 -3.02 12.35 -7.04
CA ALA A 236 -2.59 12.69 -8.38
C ALA A 236 -1.06 12.63 -8.53
N VAL A 237 -0.33 13.25 -7.61
CA VAL A 237 1.13 13.36 -7.71
C VAL A 237 1.82 12.00 -7.59
N PRO A 238 1.59 11.16 -6.55
CA PRO A 238 2.24 9.86 -6.47
C PRO A 238 1.77 8.87 -7.53
N ARG A 239 0.46 8.80 -7.83
CA ARG A 239 -0.10 7.72 -8.65
C ARG A 239 -0.20 8.04 -10.14
N LEU A 240 -0.32 9.31 -10.53
CA LEU A 240 -0.41 9.69 -11.95
C LEU A 240 0.88 10.30 -12.51
N TYR A 241 1.80 10.74 -11.64
CA TYR A 241 3.08 11.29 -12.09
C TYR A 241 4.27 10.40 -11.68
N PHE A 242 4.49 10.18 -10.38
CA PHE A 242 5.66 9.40 -9.93
C PHE A 242 5.54 7.91 -10.25
N TYR A 243 4.37 7.31 -10.15
CA TYR A 243 4.20 5.90 -10.45
C TYR A 243 4.48 5.55 -11.94
N PRO A 244 3.91 6.24 -12.94
CA PRO A 244 4.32 6.05 -14.34
C PRO A 244 5.81 6.34 -14.56
N SER A 245 6.39 7.33 -13.88
CA SER A 245 7.82 7.63 -13.95
C SER A 245 8.66 6.46 -13.43
N ALA A 246 8.28 5.85 -12.31
CA ALA A 246 8.95 4.66 -11.78
C ALA A 246 8.89 3.49 -12.77
N ILE A 247 7.75 3.26 -13.42
CA ILE A 247 7.60 2.25 -14.50
C ILE A 247 8.53 2.59 -15.66
N HIS A 248 8.58 3.85 -16.08
CA HIS A 248 9.44 4.29 -17.17
C HIS A 248 10.92 4.01 -16.86
N TYR A 249 11.41 4.37 -15.68
CA TYR A 249 12.78 4.08 -15.27
C TYR A 249 13.05 2.59 -15.09
N ALA A 250 12.07 1.82 -14.62
CA ALA A 250 12.17 0.36 -14.60
C ALA A 250 12.24 -0.22 -16.04
N TRP A 251 11.49 0.35 -16.97
CA TRP A 251 11.53 -0.06 -18.38
C TRP A 251 12.88 0.25 -19.03
N LEU A 252 13.47 1.43 -18.80
CA LEU A 252 14.75 1.82 -19.35
C LEU A 252 15.94 1.00 -18.78
N GLY A 253 15.78 0.37 -17.66
CA GLY A 253 16.84 0.03 -16.73
C GLY A 253 17.46 -1.33 -16.81
N VAL A 254 17.34 -2.15 -17.87
CA VAL A 254 18.03 -3.46 -17.89
C VAL A 254 18.76 -3.70 -19.17
N CYS A 255 20.09 -3.89 -19.03
CA CYS A 255 20.93 -4.39 -20.09
C CYS A 255 21.88 -5.44 -19.52
N VAL A 256 21.85 -6.65 -20.08
CA VAL A 256 22.80 -7.72 -19.78
C VAL A 256 23.97 -7.60 -20.76
N GLY A 257 25.20 -7.36 -20.24
CA GLY A 257 26.40 -7.34 -21.05
C GLY A 257 27.09 -5.97 -21.24
N ASN A 258 28.25 -5.97 -21.88
CA ASN A 258 29.22 -4.87 -21.96
C ASN A 258 28.66 -3.64 -22.71
N LYS A 259 28.36 -2.58 -22.02
CA LYS A 259 28.20 -1.17 -22.47
C LYS A 259 27.06 -0.80 -23.42
N THR A 260 26.46 -1.71 -24.15
CA THR A 260 25.30 -1.47 -25.01
C THR A 260 24.38 -2.68 -24.93
N CYS A 261 23.09 -2.44 -24.68
CA CYS A 261 22.10 -3.50 -24.74
C CYS A 261 21.98 -3.98 -26.21
N PRO A 262 22.37 -5.19 -26.60
CA PRO A 262 22.22 -5.65 -27.99
C PRO A 262 20.76 -5.64 -28.44
N GLY A 263 19.82 -5.92 -27.52
CA GLY A 263 18.37 -5.87 -27.73
C GLY A 263 17.73 -4.55 -27.27
N GLY A 264 18.51 -3.57 -26.79
CA GLY A 264 18.00 -2.32 -26.27
C GLY A 264 17.12 -2.51 -25.03
N VAL A 265 16.08 -1.68 -24.91
CA VAL A 265 15.10 -1.74 -23.82
C VAL A 265 14.26 -3.03 -23.80
N TRP A 266 14.31 -3.83 -24.86
CA TRP A 266 13.60 -5.09 -24.99
C TRP A 266 14.38 -6.31 -24.47
N ASP A 267 15.65 -6.12 -24.08
CA ASP A 267 16.49 -7.19 -23.53
C ASP A 267 16.22 -7.41 -22.03
N LYS A 268 14.99 -7.82 -21.72
CA LYS A 268 14.51 -8.07 -20.37
C LYS A 268 14.26 -9.55 -20.12
N THR A 269 14.45 -9.95 -18.86
CA THR A 269 14.06 -11.30 -18.43
C THR A 269 12.53 -11.44 -18.40
N PRO A 270 11.97 -12.67 -18.54
CA PRO A 270 10.52 -12.88 -18.40
C PRO A 270 9.95 -12.36 -17.08
N VAL A 271 10.73 -12.41 -15.99
CA VAL A 271 10.32 -11.87 -14.68
C VAL A 271 10.13 -10.36 -14.73
N GLU A 272 11.08 -9.64 -15.34
CA GLU A 272 10.99 -8.18 -15.46
C GLU A 272 9.84 -7.76 -16.37
N PHE A 273 9.61 -8.46 -17.48
CA PHE A 273 8.43 -8.25 -18.32
C PHE A 273 7.14 -8.45 -17.53
N THR A 274 7.06 -9.51 -16.71
CA THR A 274 5.88 -9.81 -15.91
C THR A 274 5.66 -8.72 -14.86
N LEU A 275 6.71 -8.33 -14.11
CA LEU A 275 6.62 -7.27 -13.10
C LEU A 275 6.17 -5.94 -13.72
N ILE A 276 6.80 -5.53 -14.82
CA ILE A 276 6.44 -4.28 -15.50
C ILE A 276 5.01 -4.37 -16.08
N GLY A 277 4.64 -5.51 -16.66
CA GLY A 277 3.28 -5.74 -17.17
C GLY A 277 2.22 -5.62 -16.07
N LEU A 278 2.46 -6.18 -14.89
CA LEU A 278 1.56 -6.04 -13.74
C LEU A 278 1.50 -4.60 -13.22
N LEU A 279 2.63 -3.87 -13.22
CA LEU A 279 2.64 -2.45 -12.87
C LEU A 279 1.82 -1.63 -13.88
N VAL A 280 1.98 -1.88 -15.17
CA VAL A 280 1.20 -1.21 -16.22
C VAL A 280 -0.29 -1.51 -16.08
N ALA A 281 -0.66 -2.73 -15.71
CA ALA A 281 -2.06 -3.14 -15.51
C ALA A 281 -2.78 -2.35 -14.41
N LEU A 282 -2.06 -1.73 -13.46
CA LEU A 282 -2.65 -0.85 -12.43
C LEU A 282 -2.94 0.57 -12.92
N LEU A 283 -2.34 1.03 -14.02
CA LEU A 283 -2.53 2.41 -14.51
C LEU A 283 -4.00 2.74 -14.84
N PRO A 284 -4.75 1.89 -15.58
CA PRO A 284 -6.16 2.17 -15.86
C PRO A 284 -6.99 2.32 -14.58
N ILE A 285 -6.69 1.56 -13.54
CA ILE A 285 -7.38 1.63 -12.25
C ILE A 285 -7.07 2.96 -11.54
N HIS A 286 -5.83 3.43 -11.59
CA HIS A 286 -5.49 4.74 -11.04
C HIS A 286 -6.24 5.88 -11.73
N VAL A 287 -6.35 5.82 -13.07
CA VAL A 287 -7.14 6.80 -13.84
C VAL A 287 -8.62 6.72 -13.46
N PHE A 288 -9.18 5.52 -13.37
CA PHE A 288 -10.56 5.30 -12.95
C PHE A 288 -10.85 5.93 -11.57
N TRP A 289 -10.04 5.61 -10.55
CA TRP A 289 -10.22 6.19 -9.22
C TRP A 289 -9.97 7.70 -9.17
N PHE A 290 -9.03 8.21 -9.94
CA PHE A 290 -8.82 9.66 -10.02
C PHE A 290 -10.05 10.37 -10.58
N ILE A 291 -10.67 9.84 -11.63
CA ILE A 291 -11.93 10.38 -12.16
C ILE A 291 -13.02 10.38 -11.09
N MET A 292 -13.11 9.34 -10.27
CA MET A 292 -14.07 9.28 -9.15
C MET A 292 -13.77 10.35 -8.09
N ILE A 293 -12.49 10.55 -7.73
CA ILE A 293 -12.06 11.59 -6.78
C ILE A 293 -12.43 12.98 -7.32
N VAL A 294 -12.15 13.25 -8.58
CA VAL A 294 -12.50 14.53 -9.23
C VAL A 294 -14.00 14.76 -9.23
N LYS A 295 -14.81 13.74 -9.53
CA LYS A 295 -16.29 13.85 -9.47
C LYS A 295 -16.76 14.26 -8.07
N VAL A 296 -16.22 13.62 -7.01
CA VAL A 296 -16.54 13.99 -5.62
C VAL A 296 -16.14 15.43 -5.33
N LEU A 297 -14.91 15.82 -5.75
CA LEU A 297 -14.42 17.18 -5.53
C LEU A 297 -15.28 18.25 -6.21
N VAL A 298 -15.64 18.03 -7.48
CA VAL A 298 -16.53 18.92 -8.23
C VAL A 298 -17.91 19.01 -7.57
N THR A 299 -18.46 17.90 -7.12
CA THR A 299 -19.74 17.88 -6.41
C THR A 299 -19.65 18.63 -5.09
N ALA A 300 -18.57 18.43 -4.32
CA ALA A 300 -18.36 19.14 -3.07
C ALA A 300 -18.21 20.65 -3.25
N LEU A 301 -17.56 21.10 -4.32
CA LEU A 301 -17.43 22.54 -4.66
C LEU A 301 -18.74 23.15 -5.17
N SER A 302 -19.59 22.36 -5.82
CA SER A 302 -20.89 22.80 -6.40
C SER A 302 -22.04 22.71 -5.41
N SER A 303 -21.97 21.81 -4.43
CA SER A 303 -22.90 21.64 -3.31
C SER A 303 -22.23 22.06 -1.99
N LYS A 304 -23.01 22.25 -0.93
CA LYS A 304 -22.47 22.69 0.36
C LYS A 304 -21.68 21.58 1.08
N GLY A 305 -20.55 21.14 0.51
CA GLY A 305 -19.62 20.18 1.14
C GLY A 305 -19.66 18.75 0.59
N VAL A 306 -18.75 17.88 1.07
CA VAL A 306 -18.63 16.47 0.67
C VAL A 306 -19.82 15.65 1.17
N GLN A 307 -20.59 15.08 0.24
CA GLN A 307 -21.82 14.30 0.52
C GLN A 307 -21.55 12.79 0.57
N GLY A 308 -20.66 12.32 1.43
CA GLY A 308 -20.47 10.87 1.65
C GLY A 308 -19.59 10.13 0.66
N ASP A 309 -19.51 8.79 0.78
CA ASP A 309 -18.71 7.92 -0.10
C ASP A 309 -19.53 7.54 -1.35
N VAL A 310 -19.22 8.14 -2.49
CA VAL A 310 -19.89 7.91 -3.79
C VAL A 310 -19.90 6.43 -4.22
N ARG A 311 -19.05 5.60 -3.61
CA ARG A 311 -18.98 4.15 -3.87
C ARG A 311 -20.02 3.35 -3.11
N SER A 312 -20.71 3.96 -2.13
CA SER A 312 -21.70 3.30 -1.27
C SER A 312 -23.11 3.73 -1.66
N ASP A 313 -23.91 2.80 -2.21
CA ASP A 313 -25.35 3.02 -2.49
C ASP A 313 -26.18 3.07 -1.19
N SER A 314 -25.64 2.58 -0.06
CA SER A 314 -26.37 2.43 1.20
C SER A 314 -26.47 3.71 2.04
N GLU A 315 -25.83 4.82 1.64
CA GLU A 315 -25.90 6.07 2.43
C GLU A 315 -27.25 6.77 2.30
N GLY A 316 -27.96 6.61 1.18
CA GLY A 316 -29.29 7.16 0.96
C GLY A 316 -30.43 6.30 1.51
N GLU A 317 -30.25 4.98 1.60
CA GLU A 317 -31.28 4.07 2.11
C GLU A 317 -31.32 4.02 3.64
N ASP A 318 -30.17 4.17 4.33
CA ASP A 318 -30.10 4.20 5.80
C ASP A 318 -30.73 5.47 6.39
N GLU A 319 -30.76 6.60 5.68
CA GLU A 319 -31.46 7.78 6.13
C GLU A 319 -33.00 7.67 6.00
N SER A 320 -33.49 6.89 5.03
CA SER A 320 -34.92 6.66 4.85
C SER A 320 -35.46 5.57 5.77
N ALA A 321 -34.64 4.60 6.15
CA ALA A 321 -35.04 3.49 7.04
C ALA A 321 -35.02 3.83 8.53
N THR A 322 -34.41 4.95 8.94
CA THR A 322 -34.28 5.40 10.33
C THR A 322 -35.18 6.58 10.70
N ARG A 323 -36.22 6.86 9.92
CA ARG A 323 -37.34 7.64 10.46
C ARG A 323 -38.04 6.72 11.46
N ASP A 324 -37.80 6.96 12.74
CA ASP A 324 -38.58 6.34 13.81
C ASP A 324 -40.08 6.45 13.46
N PRO A 325 -40.85 5.36 13.65
CA PRO A 325 -42.29 5.47 13.49
C PRO A 325 -42.80 6.62 14.37
N PRO A 326 -43.74 7.43 13.86
CA PRO A 326 -44.23 8.57 14.62
C PRO A 326 -44.75 8.08 15.97
N ASP A 327 -44.23 8.68 17.04
CA ASP A 327 -44.62 8.42 18.42
C ASP A 327 -46.16 8.51 18.55
N PRO A 328 -46.86 7.42 18.84
CA PRO A 328 -48.31 7.43 18.93
C PRO A 328 -48.88 8.33 20.07
N ALA A 329 -47.99 8.83 20.95
CA ALA A 329 -48.40 9.66 22.10
C ALA A 329 -48.68 11.15 21.75
N LYS A 330 -48.50 11.62 20.51
CA LYS A 330 -48.78 13.03 20.10
C LYS A 330 -50.12 13.23 19.38
N LYS A 331 -51.07 12.33 19.51
CA LYS A 331 -52.42 12.49 18.98
C LYS A 331 -53.44 12.66 20.12
N HIS A 332 -53.28 13.55 21.02
CA HIS A 332 -54.34 14.07 21.89
C HIS A 332 -53.82 15.24 22.74
N THR A 333 -53.84 16.39 22.19
CA THR A 333 -54.23 17.68 22.87
C THR A 333 -54.56 18.68 21.78
#